data_9474a96590b567d59eedf37fb2e3dd6c
#
_entry.id   9474a96590b567d59eedf37fb2e3dd6c
#
_cell.length_a   1.000
_cell.length_b   1.000
_cell.length_c   1.000
_cell.angle_alpha   90.00
_cell.angle_beta   90.00
_cell.angle_gamma   90.00
#
_symmetry.space_group_name_H-M   'P 1'
#
loop_
_entity.id
_entity.type
_entity.pdbx_description
1 polymer ?
#
loop_
_entity_poly.entity_id
_entity_poly.type
_entity_poly.pdbx_seq_one_letter_code
_entity_poly.pdbx_strand_id
1 'polypeptide(L)'
;MPFLTSALSACVMLGLCTSVQADSSKPVNISDPFVKQQTALSVDKIPPMPAPGSYGMDKTTGKFTHPVATPFSHEGEPFAGELDYWDTKSYIKNMTVEAYYPITVEPFHTWQNIVDFDGKRYLYQYVRRNLKIFDITHPKDVKLVFTKGSTWGADGPGKEENPYAADDMFGAASVQWNKKLGKYIMVQSFEVRRFGVLSDKYREPDKVEAIRKSKHLKGFKVYEMNGPLPDDWKLIATRTTDIEHPDAPIGEQQGSGVRDIPAYFGGDVMYVAAAPSDKYALTEYPNDLYNAGYQSWDMSDPSNPKLLDMLTIPGQIVGDPQHEAVFKANPRAGNRASWMGARMSLFIPKTVEQGGKYGYAAMGGMGLYVVDITQADNMKVVGHLEFPVSVAGTEGDNIDVSQVEKTGIIYFSGYPLSEDCFEAKKDIFAVDVSNPQKPAIQYVLPRPTPPADAAFTDYCQRKGSFGPKRSGYYTQPGVAREGILPYAFYNAGVQVFDVREPGKPTIGAYFVPPFDTKNVASYAMGNLTHGTYTEYDRNLIWVFTNHGFYALSTPLLGKPNFEAPSKPWPARD
;
A
#
# COMPACT_ATOMS: atom_id res chain seq x y z
N MET A 1 21.79 -40.87 -27.93
CA MET A 1 20.87 -40.22 -27.04
C MET A 1 21.29 -40.51 -25.63
N PRO A 2 22.09 -39.69 -25.02
CA PRO A 2 21.95 -39.30 -23.62
C PRO A 2 22.55 -37.90 -23.41
N PHE A 3 21.82 -36.80 -23.62
CA PHE A 3 22.29 -35.45 -23.31
C PHE A 3 21.18 -34.50 -22.83
N LEU A 4 20.03 -35.04 -22.39
CA LEU A 4 18.90 -34.20 -21.98
C LEU A 4 18.66 -34.16 -20.45
N THR A 5 19.43 -34.92 -19.68
CA THR A 5 19.19 -35.02 -18.22
C THR A 5 20.11 -34.13 -17.37
N SER A 6 21.17 -33.55 -17.94
CA SER A 6 22.09 -32.69 -17.19
C SER A 6 21.71 -31.20 -17.20
N ALA A 7 20.86 -30.76 -18.10
CA ALA A 7 20.48 -29.34 -18.19
C ALA A 7 19.38 -28.93 -17.20
N LEU A 8 18.53 -29.90 -16.77
CA LEU A 8 17.47 -29.59 -15.79
C LEU A 8 17.98 -29.50 -14.35
N SER A 9 19.06 -30.22 -14.02
CA SER A 9 19.63 -30.14 -12.67
C SER A 9 20.40 -28.85 -12.39
N ALA A 10 20.92 -28.21 -13.43
CA ALA A 10 21.65 -26.94 -13.29
C ALA A 10 20.74 -25.73 -13.11
N CYS A 11 19.52 -25.78 -13.66
CA CYS A 11 18.54 -24.68 -13.48
C CYS A 11 17.92 -24.65 -12.09
N VAL A 12 17.90 -25.75 -11.37
CA VAL A 12 17.32 -25.82 -9.99
C VAL A 12 18.30 -25.28 -8.95
N MET A 13 19.60 -25.27 -9.23
CA MET A 13 20.61 -24.76 -8.30
C MET A 13 20.98 -23.28 -8.48
N LEU A 14 20.67 -22.71 -9.63
CA LEU A 14 20.87 -21.30 -9.90
C LEU A 14 19.55 -20.55 -9.79
N GLY A 15 18.84 -20.62 -8.68
CA GLY A 15 17.56 -19.99 -8.41
C GLY A 15 17.49 -18.47 -8.67
N LEU A 16 18.05 -18.02 -9.77
CA LEU A 16 18.17 -16.65 -10.19
C LEU A 16 17.84 -16.52 -11.66
N CYS A 17 16.68 -15.91 -11.90
CA CYS A 17 16.45 -15.03 -13.04
C CYS A 17 16.91 -15.57 -14.39
N THR A 18 16.46 -16.72 -14.77
CA THR A 18 16.02 -16.84 -16.13
C THR A 18 14.55 -16.42 -16.11
N SER A 19 14.20 -15.41 -16.87
CA SER A 19 12.83 -15.13 -17.23
C SER A 19 12.15 -16.48 -17.51
N VAL A 20 11.42 -16.99 -16.52
CA VAL A 20 10.40 -17.97 -16.84
C VAL A 20 9.46 -17.18 -17.71
N GLN A 21 9.59 -17.30 -19.01
CA GLN A 21 8.51 -16.94 -19.90
C GLN A 21 7.38 -17.86 -19.47
N ALA A 22 6.57 -17.34 -18.53
CA ALA A 22 5.34 -17.98 -18.19
C ALA A 22 4.58 -18.09 -19.51
N ASP A 23 4.12 -19.28 -19.83
CA ASP A 23 3.21 -19.46 -20.93
C ASP A 23 2.05 -18.49 -20.70
N SER A 24 2.06 -17.38 -21.44
CA SER A 24 1.11 -16.27 -21.28
C SER A 24 -0.34 -16.70 -21.49
N SER A 25 -0.55 -17.95 -21.85
CA SER A 25 -1.88 -18.55 -22.08
C SER A 25 -2.53 -19.11 -20.80
N LYS A 26 -1.78 -19.26 -19.70
CA LYS A 26 -2.32 -19.87 -18.46
C LYS A 26 -2.02 -19.02 -17.25
N PRO A 27 -3.02 -18.70 -16.44
CA PRO A 27 -2.80 -18.06 -15.14
C PRO A 27 -1.93 -18.97 -14.26
N VAL A 28 -1.03 -18.36 -13.48
CA VAL A 28 -0.27 -19.10 -12.46
C VAL A 28 -1.28 -19.54 -11.39
N ASN A 29 -1.48 -20.83 -11.27
CA ASN A 29 -2.42 -21.41 -10.33
C ASN A 29 -1.67 -22.02 -9.14
N ILE A 30 -2.18 -21.79 -7.94
CA ILE A 30 -1.64 -22.38 -6.70
C ILE A 30 -1.65 -23.94 -6.74
N SER A 31 -2.47 -24.54 -7.60
CA SER A 31 -2.46 -25.99 -7.83
C SER A 31 -1.31 -26.45 -8.71
N ASP A 32 -0.59 -25.53 -9.39
CA ASP A 32 0.59 -25.85 -10.18
C ASP A 32 1.62 -26.60 -9.31
N PRO A 33 2.18 -27.72 -9.77
CA PRO A 33 3.17 -28.48 -9.02
C PRO A 33 4.39 -27.67 -8.61
N PHE A 34 4.84 -26.71 -9.43
CA PHE A 34 5.95 -25.83 -9.12
C PHE A 34 5.59 -24.87 -7.99
N VAL A 35 4.40 -24.25 -8.04
CA VAL A 35 3.92 -23.35 -6.98
C VAL A 35 3.71 -24.14 -5.69
N LYS A 36 3.14 -25.34 -5.75
CA LYS A 36 3.01 -26.23 -4.58
C LYS A 36 4.36 -26.60 -3.99
N GLN A 37 5.34 -26.91 -4.82
CA GLN A 37 6.68 -27.22 -4.35
C GLN A 37 7.34 -26.03 -3.66
N GLN A 38 7.26 -24.84 -4.26
CA GLN A 38 7.76 -23.61 -3.62
C GLN A 38 7.01 -23.30 -2.32
N THR A 39 5.70 -23.45 -2.33
CA THR A 39 4.86 -23.27 -1.15
C THR A 39 5.26 -24.23 -0.04
N ALA A 40 5.37 -25.52 -0.34
CA ALA A 40 5.77 -26.55 0.64
C ALA A 40 7.16 -26.24 1.21
N LEU A 41 8.13 -25.92 0.37
CA LEU A 41 9.47 -25.54 0.81
C LEU A 41 9.46 -24.30 1.71
N SER A 42 8.58 -23.35 1.42
CA SER A 42 8.44 -22.14 2.23
C SER A 42 7.75 -22.43 3.56
N VAL A 43 6.66 -23.23 3.56
CA VAL A 43 5.92 -23.59 4.79
C VAL A 43 6.83 -24.31 5.78
N ASP A 44 7.57 -25.29 5.31
CA ASP A 44 8.46 -26.08 6.18
C ASP A 44 9.63 -25.27 6.75
N LYS A 45 9.97 -24.14 6.10
CA LYS A 45 11.05 -23.24 6.50
C LYS A 45 10.61 -22.00 7.27
N ILE A 46 9.31 -21.76 7.40
CA ILE A 46 8.84 -20.62 8.19
C ILE A 46 9.18 -20.87 9.66
N PRO A 47 10.05 -20.07 10.26
CA PRO A 47 10.24 -20.15 11.68
C PRO A 47 8.94 -19.77 12.38
N PRO A 48 8.65 -20.35 13.55
CA PRO A 48 7.52 -19.88 14.34
C PRO A 48 7.68 -18.39 14.57
N MET A 49 6.59 -17.64 14.36
CA MET A 49 6.60 -16.21 14.66
C MET A 49 7.11 -16.01 16.08
N PRO A 50 8.08 -15.11 16.30
CA PRO A 50 8.53 -14.78 17.63
C PRO A 50 7.34 -14.39 18.51
N ALA A 51 7.42 -14.69 19.79
CA ALA A 51 6.39 -14.24 20.72
C ALA A 51 6.26 -12.71 20.61
N PRO A 52 5.02 -12.17 20.61
CA PRO A 52 4.80 -10.74 20.60
C PRO A 52 5.59 -10.03 21.69
N GLY A 53 6.19 -8.88 21.35
CA GLY A 53 7.09 -8.16 22.24
C GLY A 53 8.49 -8.78 22.38
N SER A 54 8.76 -9.93 21.76
CA SER A 54 10.09 -10.57 21.79
C SER A 54 11.08 -9.93 20.85
N TYR A 55 10.63 -9.10 19.92
CA TYR A 55 11.51 -8.32 19.06
C TYR A 55 11.33 -6.84 19.30
N GLY A 56 12.43 -6.22 19.38
CA GLY A 56 12.54 -4.81 19.63
C GLY A 56 13.98 -4.43 19.72
N MET A 57 14.22 -3.15 19.70
CA MET A 57 15.56 -2.61 19.88
C MET A 57 15.86 -2.46 21.38
N ASP A 58 16.98 -2.97 21.82
CA ASP A 58 17.56 -2.56 23.10
C ASP A 58 17.92 -1.07 23.03
N LYS A 59 17.19 -0.28 23.78
CA LYS A 59 17.35 1.19 23.78
C LYS A 59 18.73 1.67 24.26
N THR A 60 19.44 0.83 25.00
CA THR A 60 20.76 1.17 25.54
C THR A 60 21.85 0.90 24.52
N THR A 61 21.76 -0.22 23.82
CA THR A 61 22.79 -0.64 22.86
C THR A 61 22.45 -0.34 21.41
N GLY A 62 21.21 -0.02 21.12
CA GLY A 62 20.72 0.16 19.77
C GLY A 62 20.61 -1.14 18.96
N LYS A 63 20.80 -2.28 19.60
CA LYS A 63 20.79 -3.60 18.96
C LYS A 63 19.44 -4.26 19.13
N PHE A 64 19.09 -5.13 18.19
CA PHE A 64 17.89 -5.96 18.32
C PHE A 64 18.06 -7.04 19.37
N THR A 65 16.94 -7.37 20.02
CA THR A 65 16.87 -8.34 21.12
C THR A 65 16.38 -9.71 20.68
N HIS A 66 16.07 -9.90 19.40
CA HIS A 66 15.54 -11.16 18.90
C HIS A 66 16.50 -11.84 17.88
N PRO A 67 16.34 -13.13 17.67
CA PRO A 67 17.05 -13.84 16.60
C PRO A 67 16.67 -13.23 15.25
N VAL A 68 17.66 -12.93 14.46
CA VAL A 68 17.51 -12.07 13.32
C VAL A 68 17.29 -12.82 12.04
N ALA A 69 18.11 -13.81 11.80
CA ALA A 69 18.10 -14.47 10.52
C ALA A 69 16.84 -15.33 10.36
N THR A 70 16.08 -15.02 9.36
CA THR A 70 15.07 -15.94 8.86
C THR A 70 15.58 -16.61 7.60
N PRO A 71 15.06 -17.80 7.27
CA PRO A 71 15.40 -18.45 6.01
C PRO A 71 15.15 -17.60 4.77
N PHE A 72 14.36 -16.55 4.91
CA PHE A 72 13.93 -15.70 3.82
C PHE A 72 14.77 -14.44 3.62
N SER A 73 15.54 -14.03 4.63
CA SER A 73 16.37 -12.82 4.56
C SER A 73 17.35 -12.86 3.41
N HIS A 74 17.98 -14.01 3.21
CA HIS A 74 18.97 -14.29 2.17
C HIS A 74 18.56 -15.47 1.30
N GLU A 75 17.26 -15.57 0.95
CA GLU A 75 16.74 -16.66 0.14
C GLU A 75 16.99 -18.06 0.74
N GLY A 76 16.96 -18.14 2.06
CA GLY A 76 17.19 -19.33 2.82
C GLY A 76 18.50 -19.36 3.60
N GLU A 77 19.37 -18.37 3.35
CA GLU A 77 20.63 -18.26 4.08
C GLU A 77 20.48 -17.36 5.32
N PRO A 78 21.10 -17.68 6.45
CA PRO A 78 21.13 -16.80 7.62
C PRO A 78 22.01 -15.57 7.39
N PHE A 79 21.79 -14.50 8.14
CA PHE A 79 22.69 -13.36 8.15
C PHE A 79 24.10 -13.75 8.61
N ALA A 80 25.09 -13.22 7.92
CA ALA A 80 26.48 -13.29 8.35
C ALA A 80 26.82 -12.01 9.13
N GLY A 81 26.61 -11.98 10.42
CA GLY A 81 27.03 -10.86 11.26
C GLY A 81 25.90 -10.12 11.99
N GLU A 82 26.25 -9.07 12.69
CA GLU A 82 25.32 -8.19 13.40
C GLU A 82 24.64 -7.23 12.44
N LEU A 83 23.41 -6.85 12.76
CA LEU A 83 22.68 -5.79 12.06
C LEU A 83 23.20 -4.43 12.51
N ASP A 84 23.50 -3.56 11.55
CA ASP A 84 23.78 -2.17 11.81
C ASP A 84 22.54 -1.31 11.56
N TYR A 85 21.89 -0.92 12.63
CA TYR A 85 20.65 -0.14 12.56
C TYR A 85 20.86 1.34 12.37
N TRP A 86 22.10 1.79 12.51
CA TRP A 86 22.42 3.20 12.62
C TRP A 86 23.26 3.68 11.44
N ASP A 87 23.02 3.10 10.27
CA ASP A 87 23.62 3.56 9.04
C ASP A 87 23.16 4.98 8.69
N THR A 88 23.96 5.96 9.10
CA THR A 88 23.69 7.38 8.88
C THR A 88 24.10 7.88 7.50
N LYS A 89 24.64 6.99 6.66
CA LYS A 89 25.00 7.30 5.28
C LYS A 89 23.78 7.18 4.37
N SER A 90 23.63 8.14 3.47
CA SER A 90 22.70 8.03 2.35
C SER A 90 23.40 7.44 1.13
N TYR A 91 22.64 6.69 0.32
CA TYR A 91 23.13 6.15 -0.95
C TYR A 91 22.27 6.66 -2.08
N ILE A 92 22.90 7.10 -3.16
CA ILE A 92 22.19 7.74 -4.26
C ILE A 92 22.81 7.35 -5.61
N LYS A 93 21.93 7.10 -6.60
CA LYS A 93 22.31 6.87 -7.99
C LYS A 93 21.33 7.57 -8.91
N ASN A 94 21.85 8.38 -9.84
CA ASN A 94 21.04 9.12 -10.83
C ASN A 94 19.88 9.91 -10.22
N MET A 95 20.04 10.42 -9.02
CA MET A 95 19.07 11.27 -8.34
C MET A 95 19.77 12.44 -7.65
N THR A 96 19.03 13.47 -7.37
CA THR A 96 19.47 14.63 -6.58
C THR A 96 18.45 14.88 -5.47
N VAL A 97 18.94 15.09 -4.25
CA VAL A 97 18.12 15.59 -3.14
C VAL A 97 17.98 17.10 -3.33
N GLU A 98 16.79 17.55 -3.68
CA GLU A 98 16.50 18.97 -3.92
C GLU A 98 16.08 19.71 -2.65
N ALA A 99 15.37 18.99 -1.77
CA ALA A 99 15.00 19.50 -0.45
C ALA A 99 14.74 18.35 0.52
N TYR A 100 14.89 18.66 1.80
CA TYR A 100 14.52 17.79 2.91
C TYR A 100 13.75 18.59 3.95
N TYR A 101 12.60 18.07 4.35
CA TYR A 101 11.80 18.64 5.42
C TYR A 101 11.72 17.65 6.60
N PRO A 102 12.30 17.95 7.75
CA PRO A 102 12.21 17.12 8.93
C PRO A 102 10.80 17.19 9.52
N ILE A 103 10.25 16.05 9.90
CA ILE A 103 9.01 15.95 10.65
C ILE A 103 9.34 15.22 11.94
N THR A 104 8.92 15.78 13.07
CA THR A 104 9.00 15.06 14.33
C THR A 104 8.13 13.82 14.24
N VAL A 105 8.72 12.74 14.52
CA VAL A 105 8.30 11.38 14.31
C VAL A 105 6.83 11.11 14.60
N GLU A 106 6.14 10.66 13.57
CA GLU A 106 4.90 9.92 13.70
C GLU A 106 5.09 8.55 13.05
N PRO A 107 5.01 7.45 13.81
CA PRO A 107 5.17 6.14 13.24
C PRO A 107 3.99 5.82 12.34
N PHE A 108 4.26 5.18 11.20
CA PHE A 108 3.34 4.54 10.28
C PHE A 108 2.73 5.37 9.15
N HIS A 109 2.36 4.60 8.14
CA HIS A 109 1.63 4.86 6.91
C HIS A 109 1.08 6.27 6.77
N THR A 110 1.77 7.06 6.00
CA THR A 110 1.31 8.37 5.61
C THR A 110 0.55 8.26 4.30
N TRP A 111 -0.60 8.90 4.25
CA TRP A 111 -1.38 9.07 3.05
C TRP A 111 -1.19 10.49 2.55
N GLN A 112 -1.01 10.65 1.27
CA GLN A 112 -0.71 11.95 0.67
C GLN A 112 -1.72 12.29 -0.39
N ASN A 113 -2.05 13.59 -0.48
CA ASN A 113 -2.69 14.18 -1.64
C ASN A 113 -1.97 15.48 -1.99
N ILE A 114 -1.84 15.77 -3.26
CA ILE A 114 -1.39 17.07 -3.75
C ILE A 114 -2.58 17.77 -4.40
N VAL A 115 -2.84 19.01 -4.01
CA VAL A 115 -3.98 19.81 -4.46
C VAL A 115 -3.57 21.25 -4.63
N ASP A 116 -4.07 21.89 -5.69
CA ASP A 116 -3.79 23.29 -6.00
C ASP A 116 -4.99 24.19 -5.67
N PHE A 117 -4.75 25.21 -4.82
CA PHE A 117 -5.69 26.27 -4.52
C PHE A 117 -5.05 27.64 -4.80
N ASP A 118 -5.74 28.49 -5.54
CA ASP A 118 -5.36 29.90 -5.78
C ASP A 118 -3.90 30.09 -6.20
N GLY A 119 -3.43 29.22 -7.10
CA GLY A 119 -2.07 29.29 -7.64
C GLY A 119 -0.99 28.74 -6.70
N LYS A 120 -1.37 28.17 -5.56
CA LYS A 120 -0.49 27.49 -4.63
C LYS A 120 -0.73 26.00 -4.63
N ARG A 121 0.34 25.24 -4.40
CA ARG A 121 0.28 23.79 -4.30
C ARG A 121 0.46 23.33 -2.86
N TYR A 122 -0.46 22.48 -2.41
CA TYR A 122 -0.48 21.94 -1.06
C TYR A 122 -0.31 20.44 -1.06
N LEU A 123 0.50 19.96 -0.12
CA LEU A 123 0.62 18.54 0.21
C LEU A 123 -0.16 18.28 1.50
N TYR A 124 -1.17 17.43 1.40
CA TYR A 124 -1.89 16.90 2.55
C TYR A 124 -1.25 15.60 2.97
N GLN A 125 -0.80 15.54 4.21
CA GLN A 125 -0.25 14.35 4.79
C GLN A 125 -1.16 13.87 5.92
N TYR A 126 -1.75 12.72 5.72
CA TYR A 126 -2.62 12.09 6.70
C TYR A 126 -1.82 11.02 7.44
N VAL A 127 -1.68 11.20 8.74
CA VAL A 127 -1.08 10.21 9.62
C VAL A 127 -2.10 9.90 10.69
N ARG A 128 -2.95 8.91 10.40
CA ARG A 128 -4.00 8.46 11.33
C ARG A 128 -4.88 9.60 11.83
N ARG A 129 -4.66 10.07 13.06
CA ARG A 129 -5.40 11.17 13.67
C ARG A 129 -4.81 12.53 13.37
N ASN A 130 -3.66 12.56 12.73
CA ASN A 130 -2.95 13.78 12.42
C ASN A 130 -3.15 14.14 10.96
N LEU A 131 -3.46 15.39 10.74
CA LEU A 131 -3.40 16.01 9.42
C LEU A 131 -2.34 17.09 9.47
N LYS A 132 -1.39 17.01 8.56
CA LYS A 132 -0.44 18.07 8.27
C LYS A 132 -0.67 18.57 6.85
N ILE A 133 -0.69 19.88 6.67
CA ILE A 133 -0.80 20.52 5.36
C ILE A 133 0.44 21.37 5.15
N PHE A 134 1.12 21.11 4.04
CA PHE A 134 2.32 21.84 3.65
C PHE A 134 2.06 22.63 2.38
N ASP A 135 2.47 23.88 2.35
CA ASP A 135 2.63 24.64 1.11
C ASP A 135 3.94 24.17 0.45
N ILE A 136 3.81 23.50 -0.69
CA ILE A 136 4.90 22.98 -1.51
C ILE A 136 4.99 23.70 -2.85
N THR A 137 4.41 24.90 -2.95
CA THR A 137 4.43 25.73 -4.16
C THR A 137 5.85 25.89 -4.66
N HIS A 138 6.77 26.14 -3.75
CA HIS A 138 8.20 26.19 -3.99
C HIS A 138 8.88 25.01 -3.28
N PRO A 139 9.23 23.93 -3.99
CA PRO A 139 9.72 22.69 -3.37
C PRO A 139 10.97 22.83 -2.51
N LYS A 140 11.75 23.90 -2.72
CA LYS A 140 12.95 24.22 -1.91
C LYS A 140 12.64 25.07 -0.67
N ASP A 141 11.42 25.56 -0.53
CA ASP A 141 10.94 26.38 0.61
C ASP A 141 9.58 25.86 1.09
N VAL A 142 9.55 24.62 1.52
CA VAL A 142 8.34 23.97 2.03
C VAL A 142 7.94 24.57 3.36
N LYS A 143 6.65 24.86 3.53
CA LYS A 143 6.10 25.47 4.77
C LYS A 143 4.98 24.62 5.34
N LEU A 144 5.08 24.26 6.60
CA LEU A 144 3.95 23.70 7.34
C LEU A 144 2.93 24.82 7.61
N VAL A 145 1.74 24.70 7.02
CA VAL A 145 0.68 25.72 7.15
C VAL A 145 -0.45 25.29 8.07
N PHE A 146 -0.56 23.99 8.36
CA PHE A 146 -1.56 23.45 9.27
C PHE A 146 -1.10 22.13 9.90
N THR A 147 -1.44 21.94 11.17
CA THR A 147 -1.32 20.66 11.86
C THR A 147 -2.47 20.50 12.83
N LYS A 148 -3.13 19.36 12.81
CA LYS A 148 -4.15 18.96 13.78
C LYS A 148 -3.95 17.52 14.21
N GLY A 149 -4.19 17.26 15.47
CA GLY A 149 -4.12 15.95 16.09
C GLY A 149 -3.02 15.87 17.15
N SER A 150 -3.16 14.90 18.04
CA SER A 150 -2.13 14.59 19.03
C SER A 150 -1.05 13.73 18.36
N THR A 151 0.19 13.96 18.75
CA THR A 151 1.26 13.03 18.45
C THR A 151 0.93 11.68 19.08
N TRP A 152 1.01 10.64 18.29
CA TRP A 152 0.89 9.27 18.79
C TRP A 152 1.97 9.03 19.86
N GLY A 153 1.58 8.70 21.06
CA GLY A 153 2.51 8.19 22.05
C GLY A 153 2.49 8.85 23.43
N ALA A 154 2.76 10.12 23.59
CA ALA A 154 2.93 10.70 24.92
C ALA A 154 1.61 11.05 25.61
N ASP A 155 0.68 11.64 24.90
CA ASP A 155 -0.64 12.07 25.38
C ASP A 155 -1.79 11.54 24.51
N GLY A 156 -1.45 10.69 23.59
CA GLY A 156 -2.41 10.10 22.67
C GLY A 156 -3.09 8.87 23.26
N PRO A 157 -3.99 8.30 22.50
CA PRO A 157 -4.80 7.16 22.92
C PRO A 157 -4.03 5.86 23.15
N GLY A 158 -2.71 5.87 23.07
CA GLY A 158 -1.88 4.75 23.52
C GLY A 158 -1.95 4.52 25.03
N LYS A 159 -2.50 5.47 25.79
CA LYS A 159 -2.89 5.31 27.19
C LYS A 159 -4.32 4.83 27.36
N GLU A 160 -5.15 4.93 26.32
CA GLU A 160 -6.53 4.48 26.35
C GLU A 160 -6.62 3.02 25.94
N GLU A 161 -7.53 2.29 26.52
CA GLU A 161 -7.77 0.88 26.21
C GLU A 161 -8.20 0.65 24.76
N ASN A 162 -8.73 1.68 24.10
CA ASN A 162 -9.13 1.64 22.71
C ASN A 162 -8.63 2.88 21.96
N PRO A 163 -7.45 2.80 21.30
CA PRO A 163 -6.89 3.90 20.53
C PRO A 163 -7.72 4.30 19.31
N TYR A 164 -8.78 3.55 18.99
CA TYR A 164 -9.66 3.79 17.84
C TYR A 164 -11.01 4.41 18.23
N ALA A 165 -11.22 4.66 19.52
CA ALA A 165 -12.47 5.21 20.01
C ALA A 165 -12.67 6.71 19.76
N ALA A 166 -11.76 7.37 19.07
CA ALA A 166 -11.90 8.80 18.83
C ALA A 166 -12.68 9.09 17.54
N ASP A 167 -13.68 9.92 17.68
CA ASP A 167 -14.60 10.32 16.61
C ASP A 167 -13.94 11.16 15.48
N ASP A 168 -12.70 11.60 15.69
CA ASP A 168 -11.98 12.50 14.80
C ASP A 168 -10.75 11.86 14.13
N MET A 169 -10.74 10.54 13.98
CA MET A 169 -9.69 9.87 13.20
C MET A 169 -9.69 10.38 11.77
N PHE A 170 -8.62 11.05 11.38
CA PHE A 170 -8.37 11.31 9.98
C PHE A 170 -7.90 10.01 9.33
N GLY A 171 -8.79 9.38 8.56
CA GLY A 171 -8.42 8.31 7.65
C GLY A 171 -7.73 8.88 6.41
N ALA A 172 -7.42 8.01 5.49
CA ALA A 172 -7.01 8.42 4.16
C ALA A 172 -8.12 9.23 3.48
N ALA A 173 -7.75 10.09 2.56
CA ALA A 173 -8.72 10.87 1.80
C ALA A 173 -8.35 10.93 0.32
N SER A 174 -9.36 11.07 -0.53
CA SER A 174 -9.22 11.48 -1.92
C SER A 174 -9.75 12.89 -2.08
N VAL A 175 -8.98 13.77 -2.70
CA VAL A 175 -9.39 15.15 -2.98
C VAL A 175 -9.38 15.37 -4.49
N GLN A 176 -10.54 15.66 -5.06
CA GLN A 176 -10.70 15.78 -6.51
C GLN A 176 -11.57 16.97 -6.90
N TRP A 177 -11.30 17.51 -8.07
CA TRP A 177 -12.15 18.54 -8.66
C TRP A 177 -13.42 17.89 -9.23
N ASN A 178 -14.57 18.30 -8.73
CA ASN A 178 -15.86 17.90 -9.29
C ASN A 178 -16.30 18.95 -10.32
N LYS A 179 -16.30 18.56 -11.60
CA LYS A 179 -16.63 19.46 -12.71
C LYS A 179 -18.05 20.02 -12.64
N LYS A 180 -19.00 19.19 -12.23
CA LYS A 180 -20.42 19.59 -12.17
C LYS A 180 -20.65 20.68 -11.13
N LEU A 181 -19.97 20.57 -9.99
CA LEU A 181 -20.08 21.54 -8.90
C LEU A 181 -19.10 22.71 -9.04
N GLY A 182 -18.07 22.61 -9.87
CA GLY A 182 -17.00 23.59 -9.96
C GLY A 182 -16.23 23.76 -8.65
N LYS A 183 -16.05 22.68 -7.90
CA LYS A 183 -15.46 22.68 -6.55
C LYS A 183 -14.60 21.44 -6.29
N TYR A 184 -13.69 21.56 -5.33
CA TYR A 184 -13.02 20.38 -4.78
C TYR A 184 -13.94 19.64 -3.83
N ILE A 185 -13.99 18.32 -4.01
CA ILE A 185 -14.67 17.39 -3.12
C ILE A 185 -13.61 16.49 -2.50
N MET A 186 -13.61 16.42 -1.17
CA MET A 186 -12.80 15.49 -0.41
C MET A 186 -13.69 14.37 0.13
N VAL A 187 -13.30 13.13 -0.14
CA VAL A 187 -13.90 11.95 0.49
C VAL A 187 -12.90 11.37 1.47
N GLN A 188 -13.23 11.41 2.74
CA GLN A 188 -12.38 10.95 3.85
C GLN A 188 -12.90 9.61 4.36
N SER A 189 -12.02 8.62 4.43
CA SER A 189 -12.33 7.28 4.93
C SER A 189 -12.25 7.20 6.45
N PHE A 190 -13.07 6.30 7.00
CA PHE A 190 -13.03 5.88 8.41
C PHE A 190 -13.12 4.36 8.44
N GLU A 191 -12.20 3.72 9.15
CA GLU A 191 -12.11 2.26 9.20
C GLU A 191 -11.90 1.74 10.61
N VAL A 192 -12.35 0.51 10.85
CA VAL A 192 -11.90 -0.28 12.00
C VAL A 192 -10.53 -0.85 11.68
N ARG A 193 -9.52 -0.31 12.32
CA ARG A 193 -8.14 -0.73 12.08
C ARG A 193 -7.49 -1.24 13.35
N ARG A 194 -6.85 -2.38 13.22
CA ARG A 194 -6.01 -2.91 14.27
C ARG A 194 -4.60 -2.34 14.18
N PHE A 195 -4.11 -1.87 15.30
CA PHE A 195 -2.73 -1.42 15.43
C PHE A 195 -1.86 -2.38 16.19
N GLY A 196 -0.59 -2.42 15.79
CA GLY A 196 0.39 -3.24 16.45
C GLY A 196 0.04 -4.71 16.30
N VAL A 197 0.04 -5.13 15.07
CA VAL A 197 -0.14 -6.51 14.61
C VAL A 197 0.57 -7.52 15.50
N LEU A 198 1.62 -7.10 16.14
CA LEU A 198 2.52 -7.90 16.95
C LEU A 198 2.40 -7.58 18.44
N SER A 199 1.50 -6.70 18.83
CA SER A 199 1.26 -6.40 20.25
C SER A 199 0.33 -7.44 20.86
N ASP A 200 0.80 -8.14 21.88
CA ASP A 200 0.01 -9.08 22.68
C ASP A 200 -1.28 -8.46 23.20
N LYS A 201 -1.22 -7.19 23.54
CA LYS A 201 -2.34 -6.42 24.09
C LYS A 201 -3.61 -6.49 23.26
N TYR A 202 -3.51 -6.73 21.94
CA TYR A 202 -4.66 -6.68 21.02
C TYR A 202 -4.99 -8.04 20.39
N ARG A 203 -4.40 -9.13 20.87
CA ARG A 203 -4.64 -10.47 20.33
C ARG A 203 -5.76 -11.23 21.01
N GLU A 204 -6.10 -10.80 22.20
CA GLU A 204 -7.18 -11.44 22.95
C GLU A 204 -8.52 -11.20 22.25
N PRO A 205 -9.36 -12.22 22.07
CA PRO A 205 -10.64 -12.11 21.37
C PRO A 205 -11.52 -10.96 21.86
N ASP A 206 -11.58 -10.76 23.18
CA ASP A 206 -12.39 -9.69 23.80
C ASP A 206 -11.91 -8.29 23.39
N LYS A 207 -10.60 -8.11 23.23
CA LYS A 207 -10.02 -6.82 22.78
C LYS A 207 -10.23 -6.60 21.30
N VAL A 208 -10.18 -7.65 20.49
CA VAL A 208 -10.53 -7.59 19.08
C VAL A 208 -11.99 -7.17 18.91
N GLU A 209 -12.87 -7.77 19.70
CA GLU A 209 -14.30 -7.43 19.66
C GLU A 209 -14.56 -6.00 20.16
N ALA A 210 -13.86 -5.54 21.21
CA ALA A 210 -13.93 -4.14 21.65
C ALA A 210 -13.50 -3.15 20.57
N ILE A 211 -12.49 -3.50 19.76
CA ILE A 211 -12.08 -2.68 18.61
C ILE A 211 -13.19 -2.65 17.56
N ARG A 212 -13.81 -3.78 17.23
CA ARG A 212 -14.92 -3.85 16.28
C ARG A 212 -16.12 -3.01 16.72
N LYS A 213 -16.40 -3.03 18.00
CA LYS A 213 -17.51 -2.26 18.62
C LYS A 213 -17.12 -0.83 19.00
N SER A 214 -15.94 -0.36 18.59
CA SER A 214 -15.51 1.00 18.90
C SER A 214 -16.48 2.04 18.31
N LYS A 215 -16.73 3.09 19.11
CA LYS A 215 -17.65 4.17 18.76
C LYS A 215 -17.00 5.17 17.82
N HIS A 216 -16.84 4.80 16.57
CA HIS A 216 -16.43 5.71 15.51
C HIS A 216 -17.19 5.37 14.23
N LEU A 217 -17.21 6.29 13.29
CA LEU A 217 -17.82 6.07 11.99
C LEU A 217 -17.10 4.91 11.28
N LYS A 218 -17.89 3.96 10.76
CA LYS A 218 -17.43 2.92 9.84
C LYS A 218 -17.95 3.24 8.44
N GLY A 219 -17.21 4.07 7.73
CA GLY A 219 -17.68 4.59 6.46
C GLY A 219 -16.83 5.73 5.92
N PHE A 220 -17.49 6.79 5.47
CA PHE A 220 -16.80 7.96 4.92
C PHE A 220 -17.57 9.25 5.16
N LYS A 221 -16.81 10.36 5.15
CA LYS A 221 -17.37 11.71 5.13
C LYS A 221 -17.02 12.39 3.81
N VAL A 222 -17.91 13.22 3.33
CA VAL A 222 -17.72 14.02 2.12
C VAL A 222 -17.71 15.49 2.49
N TYR A 223 -16.68 16.20 2.04
CA TYR A 223 -16.53 17.63 2.26
C TYR A 223 -16.47 18.37 0.93
N GLU A 224 -17.17 19.50 0.88
CA GLU A 224 -16.94 20.55 -0.11
C GLU A 224 -15.81 21.45 0.42
N MET A 225 -14.75 21.60 -0.38
CA MET A 225 -13.59 22.39 0.01
C MET A 225 -13.61 23.75 -0.69
N ASN A 226 -13.74 24.82 0.08
CA ASN A 226 -13.70 26.21 -0.42
C ASN A 226 -12.30 26.82 -0.30
N GLY A 227 -11.37 26.13 0.34
CA GLY A 227 -9.96 26.51 0.51
C GLY A 227 -9.11 25.35 1.01
N PRO A 228 -7.81 25.57 1.15
CA PRO A 228 -6.86 24.51 1.47
C PRO A 228 -6.91 24.05 2.93
N LEU A 229 -7.48 24.82 3.86
CA LEU A 229 -7.45 24.53 5.29
C LEU A 229 -8.79 23.99 5.80
N PRO A 230 -8.80 23.19 6.88
CA PRO A 230 -10.01 22.57 7.40
C PRO A 230 -11.15 23.52 7.75
N ASP A 231 -10.85 24.76 8.15
CA ASP A 231 -11.86 25.77 8.43
C ASP A 231 -12.66 26.20 7.19
N ASP A 232 -12.11 25.94 5.99
CA ASP A 232 -12.76 26.19 4.72
C ASP A 232 -13.54 24.97 4.19
N TRP A 233 -13.57 23.87 4.95
CA TRP A 233 -14.23 22.63 4.52
C TRP A 233 -15.62 22.50 5.10
N LYS A 234 -16.59 22.30 4.24
CA LYS A 234 -17.97 22.08 4.61
C LYS A 234 -18.32 20.60 4.52
N LEU A 235 -18.62 19.97 5.65
CA LEU A 235 -19.17 18.60 5.66
C LEU A 235 -20.54 18.61 4.96
N ILE A 236 -20.70 17.80 3.89
CA ILE A 236 -21.92 17.72 3.09
C ILE A 236 -22.60 16.35 3.16
N ALA A 237 -21.84 15.28 3.48
CA ALA A 237 -22.42 13.96 3.69
C ALA A 237 -21.60 13.13 4.68
N THR A 238 -22.30 12.20 5.34
CA THR A 238 -21.71 11.11 6.12
C THR A 238 -22.44 9.82 5.74
N ARG A 239 -21.70 8.74 5.44
CA ARG A 239 -22.27 7.44 5.07
C ARG A 239 -21.52 6.32 5.77
N THR A 240 -22.28 5.29 6.18
CA THR A 240 -21.70 4.02 6.61
C THR A 240 -21.56 3.07 5.43
N THR A 241 -20.60 2.15 5.52
CA THR A 241 -20.46 1.02 4.59
C THR A 241 -21.22 -0.22 5.04
N ASP A 242 -21.90 -0.17 6.19
CA ASP A 242 -22.81 -1.22 6.67
C ASP A 242 -24.05 -1.26 5.80
N ILE A 243 -24.18 -2.31 4.99
CA ILE A 243 -25.34 -2.47 4.08
C ILE A 243 -26.53 -3.13 4.76
N GLU A 244 -26.32 -3.80 5.88
CA GLU A 244 -27.42 -4.43 6.64
C GLU A 244 -28.13 -3.41 7.55
N HIS A 245 -27.39 -2.40 8.01
CA HIS A 245 -27.89 -1.36 8.90
C HIS A 245 -27.44 0.05 8.45
N PRO A 246 -27.89 0.52 7.27
CA PRO A 246 -27.40 1.77 6.68
C PRO A 246 -27.73 3.02 7.51
N ASP A 247 -28.75 2.94 8.36
CA ASP A 247 -29.19 4.01 9.25
C ASP A 247 -28.69 3.84 10.71
N ALA A 248 -27.84 2.84 10.96
CA ALA A 248 -27.32 2.61 12.30
C ALA A 248 -26.53 3.83 12.82
N PRO A 249 -26.74 4.23 14.07
CA PRO A 249 -25.96 5.30 14.68
C PRO A 249 -24.50 4.91 14.82
N ILE A 250 -23.62 5.92 14.89
CA ILE A 250 -22.19 5.69 15.14
C ILE A 250 -22.02 4.87 16.43
N GLY A 251 -21.28 3.78 16.35
CA GLY A 251 -21.07 2.83 17.43
C GLY A 251 -21.96 1.59 17.40
N GLU A 252 -23.00 1.59 16.55
CA GLU A 252 -23.84 0.40 16.29
C GLU A 252 -23.62 -0.17 14.87
N GLN A 253 -22.86 0.55 14.04
CA GLN A 253 -22.50 0.14 12.70
C GLN A 253 -21.64 -1.12 12.70
N GLN A 254 -21.85 -1.99 11.73
CA GLN A 254 -21.08 -3.21 11.50
C GLN A 254 -20.09 -3.05 10.36
N GLY A 255 -19.27 -4.06 10.14
CA GLY A 255 -18.29 -4.13 9.07
C GLY A 255 -17.02 -3.29 9.32
N SER A 256 -16.23 -3.14 8.28
CA SER A 256 -14.90 -2.53 8.40
C SER A 256 -14.87 -1.00 8.32
N GLY A 257 -15.90 -0.39 7.77
CA GLY A 257 -15.75 0.95 7.21
C GLY A 257 -14.91 0.93 5.94
N VAL A 258 -14.58 2.11 5.42
CA VAL A 258 -13.76 2.24 4.21
C VAL A 258 -12.29 2.07 4.54
N ARG A 259 -11.66 1.07 3.90
CA ARG A 259 -10.24 0.79 4.06
C ARG A 259 -9.40 1.69 3.15
N ASP A 260 -8.41 2.32 3.74
CA ASP A 260 -7.45 3.17 3.05
C ASP A 260 -8.11 4.30 2.20
N ILE A 261 -7.59 4.61 1.02
CA ILE A 261 -8.04 5.74 0.19
C ILE A 261 -9.27 5.36 -0.64
N PRO A 262 -10.36 6.14 -0.61
CA PRO A 262 -11.44 6.00 -1.57
C PRO A 262 -10.96 6.27 -3.00
N ALA A 263 -11.34 5.43 -3.94
CA ALA A 263 -11.08 5.66 -5.37
C ALA A 263 -12.16 6.59 -5.95
N TYR A 264 -12.09 7.86 -5.57
CA TYR A 264 -12.91 8.95 -6.10
C TYR A 264 -12.06 9.87 -6.97
N PHE A 265 -12.50 10.14 -8.18
CA PHE A 265 -11.77 10.92 -9.20
C PHE A 265 -12.53 12.15 -9.70
N GLY A 266 -13.49 12.61 -8.91
CA GLY A 266 -14.28 13.80 -9.24
C GLY A 266 -15.47 13.55 -10.17
N GLY A 267 -15.68 12.30 -10.60
CA GLY A 267 -16.80 11.84 -11.43
C GLY A 267 -18.02 11.39 -10.61
N ASP A 268 -18.91 10.68 -11.30
CA ASP A 268 -20.18 10.24 -10.74
C ASP A 268 -20.09 8.93 -9.96
N VAL A 269 -18.96 8.23 -10.02
CA VAL A 269 -18.76 6.94 -9.33
C VAL A 269 -17.52 6.97 -8.46
N MET A 270 -17.65 6.38 -7.27
CA MET A 270 -16.55 6.12 -6.35
C MET A 270 -16.51 4.63 -6.01
N TYR A 271 -15.31 4.08 -5.88
CA TYR A 271 -15.10 2.71 -5.40
C TYR A 271 -14.36 2.72 -4.07
N VAL A 272 -14.79 1.85 -3.15
CA VAL A 272 -14.15 1.71 -1.84
C VAL A 272 -13.95 0.25 -1.47
N ALA A 273 -12.85 -0.06 -0.79
CA ALA A 273 -12.68 -1.35 -0.15
C ALA A 273 -13.40 -1.35 1.20
N ALA A 274 -14.31 -2.28 1.41
CA ALA A 274 -15.07 -2.37 2.66
C ALA A 274 -15.59 -3.80 2.89
N ALA A 275 -15.68 -4.21 4.16
CA ALA A 275 -16.51 -5.32 4.57
C ALA A 275 -17.88 -4.76 4.95
N PRO A 276 -18.96 -5.27 4.33
CA PRO A 276 -20.28 -4.64 4.42
C PRO A 276 -21.04 -4.97 5.72
N SER A 277 -20.57 -5.94 6.50
CA SER A 277 -21.16 -6.35 7.77
C SER A 277 -20.18 -7.19 8.59
N ASP A 278 -20.57 -7.56 9.81
CA ASP A 278 -19.77 -8.42 10.70
C ASP A 278 -19.73 -9.89 10.27
N LYS A 279 -20.48 -10.31 9.25
CA LYS A 279 -20.36 -11.63 8.61
C LYS A 279 -19.00 -11.84 7.93
N TYR A 280 -18.27 -10.76 7.68
CA TYR A 280 -16.93 -10.77 7.10
C TYR A 280 -15.83 -10.64 8.15
N ALA A 281 -16.17 -10.69 9.42
CA ALA A 281 -15.23 -10.52 10.52
C ALA A 281 -14.31 -11.73 10.69
N LEU A 282 -13.00 -11.51 10.59
CA LEU A 282 -11.97 -12.53 10.80
C LEU A 282 -11.58 -12.58 12.28
N THR A 283 -11.73 -13.73 12.90
CA THR A 283 -11.32 -13.97 14.30
C THR A 283 -9.94 -14.60 14.39
N GLU A 284 -9.56 -15.37 13.40
CA GLU A 284 -8.35 -16.19 13.39
C GLU A 284 -7.09 -15.45 12.93
N TYR A 285 -7.28 -14.29 12.28
CA TYR A 285 -6.18 -13.53 11.69
C TYR A 285 -5.95 -12.22 12.46
N PRO A 286 -4.87 -12.16 13.24
CA PRO A 286 -4.60 -10.99 14.05
C PRO A 286 -4.29 -9.72 13.26
N ASN A 287 -3.95 -9.83 11.98
CA ASN A 287 -3.56 -8.70 11.15
C ASN A 287 -4.70 -8.09 10.38
N ASP A 288 -5.77 -8.82 10.20
CA ASP A 288 -6.96 -8.36 9.52
C ASP A 288 -8.21 -8.64 10.36
N LEU A 289 -9.00 -7.61 10.58
CA LEU A 289 -10.24 -7.76 11.34
C LEU A 289 -11.40 -8.18 10.46
N TYR A 290 -11.28 -7.98 9.15
CA TYR A 290 -12.33 -8.24 8.17
C TYR A 290 -11.76 -8.68 6.83
N ASN A 291 -12.47 -9.58 6.18
CA ASN A 291 -12.24 -9.97 4.80
C ASN A 291 -13.05 -9.03 3.88
N ALA A 292 -12.46 -7.91 3.48
CA ALA A 292 -13.16 -6.86 2.74
C ALA A 292 -13.30 -7.20 1.24
N GLY A 293 -14.42 -6.78 0.67
CA GLY A 293 -14.69 -6.69 -0.77
C GLY A 293 -14.69 -5.24 -1.24
N TYR A 294 -15.51 -4.95 -2.26
CA TYR A 294 -15.58 -3.61 -2.86
C TYR A 294 -17.02 -3.12 -2.94
N GLN A 295 -17.21 -1.86 -2.64
CA GLN A 295 -18.47 -1.15 -2.88
C GLN A 295 -18.28 -0.09 -3.96
N SER A 296 -19.28 0.08 -4.82
CA SER A 296 -19.42 1.23 -5.70
C SER A 296 -20.49 2.16 -5.18
N TRP A 297 -20.26 3.46 -5.31
CA TRP A 297 -21.14 4.51 -4.79
C TRP A 297 -21.43 5.53 -5.87
N ASP A 298 -22.72 5.90 -6.01
CA ASP A 298 -23.15 7.04 -6.82
C ASP A 298 -22.75 8.34 -6.12
N MET A 299 -21.90 9.10 -6.77
CA MET A 299 -21.38 10.41 -6.35
C MET A 299 -21.86 11.53 -7.28
N SER A 300 -22.87 11.28 -8.11
CA SER A 300 -23.46 12.29 -9.00
C SER A 300 -24.01 13.50 -8.23
N ASP A 301 -24.47 13.25 -6.99
CA ASP A 301 -24.70 14.24 -5.95
C ASP A 301 -23.85 13.91 -4.72
N PRO A 302 -22.68 14.54 -4.55
CA PRO A 302 -21.80 14.28 -3.42
C PRO A 302 -22.39 14.63 -2.04
N SER A 303 -23.48 15.39 -2.00
CA SER A 303 -24.21 15.65 -0.75
C SER A 303 -25.15 14.49 -0.35
N ASN A 304 -25.41 13.57 -1.27
CA ASN A 304 -26.28 12.42 -1.05
C ASN A 304 -25.74 11.14 -1.72
N PRO A 305 -24.54 10.67 -1.36
CA PRO A 305 -23.98 9.44 -1.91
C PRO A 305 -24.90 8.25 -1.69
N LYS A 306 -25.05 7.38 -2.72
CA LYS A 306 -25.86 6.17 -2.66
C LYS A 306 -25.03 4.94 -3.02
N LEU A 307 -25.23 3.87 -2.26
CA LEU A 307 -24.64 2.58 -2.61
C LEU A 307 -25.26 2.10 -3.94
N LEU A 308 -24.40 1.71 -4.88
CA LEU A 308 -24.80 1.11 -6.15
C LEU A 308 -24.69 -0.41 -6.12
N ASP A 309 -23.52 -0.92 -5.72
CA ASP A 309 -23.25 -2.35 -5.74
C ASP A 309 -22.23 -2.77 -4.68
N MET A 310 -22.24 -4.06 -4.35
CA MET A 310 -21.29 -4.71 -3.46
C MET A 310 -20.69 -5.94 -4.15
N LEU A 311 -19.41 -5.85 -4.53
CA LEU A 311 -18.66 -6.96 -5.08
C LEU A 311 -17.94 -7.73 -3.97
N THR A 312 -18.28 -9.00 -3.84
CA THR A 312 -17.55 -9.98 -3.03
C THR A 312 -17.14 -11.15 -3.89
N ILE A 313 -16.12 -11.87 -3.45
CA ILE A 313 -15.69 -13.11 -4.10
C ILE A 313 -16.02 -14.32 -3.22
N PRO A 314 -16.16 -15.52 -3.80
CA PRO A 314 -16.40 -16.73 -3.02
C PRO A 314 -15.36 -16.91 -1.90
N GLY A 315 -15.82 -17.27 -0.71
CA GLY A 315 -14.96 -17.47 0.46
C GLY A 315 -14.75 -16.26 1.35
N GLN A 316 -15.32 -15.10 1.04
CA GLN A 316 -15.19 -13.91 1.88
C GLN A 316 -16.07 -13.92 3.14
N ILE A 317 -17.22 -14.58 3.10
CA ILE A 317 -18.07 -14.72 4.29
C ILE A 317 -17.49 -15.80 5.20
N VAL A 318 -17.18 -15.41 6.42
CA VAL A 318 -16.58 -16.33 7.41
C VAL A 318 -17.59 -17.37 7.87
N GLY A 319 -17.16 -18.62 7.91
CA GLY A 319 -17.96 -19.74 8.41
C GLY A 319 -18.86 -20.41 7.37
N ASP A 320 -18.95 -19.91 6.14
CA ASP A 320 -19.63 -20.66 5.08
C ASP A 320 -18.74 -21.76 4.47
N PRO A 321 -19.31 -22.76 3.77
CA PRO A 321 -18.53 -23.83 3.15
C PRO A 321 -17.51 -23.34 2.11
N GLN A 322 -17.80 -22.22 1.45
CA GLN A 322 -16.87 -21.64 0.47
C GLN A 322 -15.70 -20.98 1.19
N HIS A 323 -15.91 -20.37 2.34
CA HIS A 323 -14.84 -19.81 3.17
C HIS A 323 -13.85 -20.92 3.58
N GLU A 324 -14.35 -22.06 4.06
CA GLU A 324 -13.52 -23.21 4.41
C GLU A 324 -12.68 -23.70 3.21
N ALA A 325 -13.33 -23.88 2.05
CA ALA A 325 -12.69 -24.42 0.87
C ALA A 325 -11.66 -23.48 0.24
N VAL A 326 -11.96 -22.19 0.14
CA VAL A 326 -11.14 -21.19 -0.56
C VAL A 326 -10.15 -20.54 0.39
N PHE A 327 -10.59 -20.16 1.57
CA PHE A 327 -9.77 -19.41 2.51
C PHE A 327 -8.83 -20.31 3.30
N LYS A 328 -9.33 -21.38 3.94
CA LYS A 328 -8.49 -22.29 4.73
C LYS A 328 -7.58 -23.17 3.88
N ALA A 329 -7.98 -23.49 2.65
CA ALA A 329 -7.13 -24.20 1.72
C ALA A 329 -5.98 -23.32 1.17
N ASN A 330 -6.07 -22.00 1.30
CA ASN A 330 -4.99 -21.13 0.89
C ASN A 330 -3.79 -21.34 1.82
N PRO A 331 -2.58 -21.60 1.29
CA PRO A 331 -1.40 -21.89 2.11
C PRO A 331 -0.98 -20.71 3.00
N ARG A 332 -1.50 -19.53 2.76
CA ARG A 332 -1.29 -18.34 3.61
C ARG A 332 -2.28 -18.28 4.77
N ALA A 333 -3.36 -19.07 4.71
CA ALA A 333 -4.34 -19.14 5.78
C ALA A 333 -3.67 -19.63 7.06
N GLY A 334 -3.98 -19.02 8.20
CA GLY A 334 -3.34 -19.31 9.47
C GLY A 334 -2.00 -18.63 9.69
N ASN A 335 -1.41 -18.01 8.67
CA ASN A 335 -0.22 -17.20 8.88
C ASN A 335 -0.60 -15.81 9.42
N ARG A 336 -0.04 -15.45 10.56
CA ARG A 336 -0.33 -14.19 11.25
C ARG A 336 0.05 -12.93 10.45
N ALA A 337 0.94 -13.08 9.49
CA ALA A 337 1.41 -12.00 8.65
C ALA A 337 0.66 -11.91 7.31
N SER A 338 -0.25 -12.81 7.02
CA SER A 338 -1.00 -12.79 5.76
C SER A 338 -2.26 -11.95 5.85
N TRP A 339 -2.58 -11.30 4.75
CA TRP A 339 -3.85 -10.63 4.55
C TRP A 339 -4.65 -11.31 3.46
N MET A 340 -5.95 -11.35 3.68
CA MET A 340 -6.91 -11.94 2.77
C MET A 340 -8.01 -10.91 2.51
N GLY A 341 -8.37 -10.71 1.24
CA GLY A 341 -9.38 -9.73 0.84
C GLY A 341 -8.82 -8.37 0.44
N ALA A 342 -9.72 -7.45 0.10
CA ALA A 342 -9.37 -6.12 -0.37
C ALA A 342 -8.72 -5.29 0.73
N ARG A 343 -7.61 -4.66 0.38
CA ARG A 343 -6.92 -3.74 1.28
C ARG A 343 -7.00 -2.30 0.82
N MET A 344 -6.93 -2.10 -0.48
CA MET A 344 -7.04 -0.81 -1.14
C MET A 344 -8.31 -0.80 -1.97
N SER A 345 -8.86 0.37 -2.24
CA SER A 345 -9.92 0.52 -3.24
C SER A 345 -9.45 0.06 -4.62
N LEU A 346 -10.37 -0.14 -5.55
CA LEU A 346 -10.03 -0.56 -6.91
C LEU A 346 -9.03 0.41 -7.55
N PHE A 347 -8.00 -0.14 -8.16
CA PHE A 347 -7.07 0.62 -8.99
C PHE A 347 -7.67 0.78 -10.38
N ILE A 348 -8.08 1.98 -10.74
CA ILE A 348 -8.68 2.27 -12.04
C ILE A 348 -7.82 3.27 -12.83
N PRO A 349 -7.46 2.95 -14.07
CA PRO A 349 -6.68 3.87 -14.90
C PRO A 349 -7.51 5.03 -15.45
N LYS A 350 -8.82 4.79 -15.62
CA LYS A 350 -9.82 5.75 -16.09
C LYS A 350 -11.14 5.52 -15.38
N THR A 351 -11.88 6.61 -15.16
CA THR A 351 -13.26 6.51 -14.68
C THR A 351 -14.19 6.00 -15.77
N VAL A 352 -15.38 5.55 -15.39
CA VAL A 352 -16.41 5.08 -16.35
C VAL A 352 -16.77 6.20 -17.34
N GLU A 353 -16.87 7.44 -16.86
CA GLU A 353 -17.17 8.61 -17.69
C GLU A 353 -16.06 8.93 -18.70
N GLN A 354 -14.82 8.53 -18.39
CA GLN A 354 -13.67 8.61 -19.31
C GLN A 354 -13.55 7.39 -20.23
N GLY A 355 -14.54 6.48 -20.20
CA GLY A 355 -14.54 5.23 -20.97
C GLY A 355 -13.73 4.11 -20.32
N GLY A 356 -13.46 4.19 -19.02
CA GLY A 356 -12.86 3.11 -18.23
C GLY A 356 -13.78 1.89 -18.20
N LYS A 357 -13.18 0.70 -18.42
CA LYS A 357 -13.91 -0.57 -18.46
C LYS A 357 -13.53 -1.50 -17.31
N TYR A 358 -12.31 -1.41 -16.85
CA TYR A 358 -11.76 -2.35 -15.87
C TYR A 358 -11.14 -1.65 -14.69
N GLY A 359 -11.40 -2.22 -13.52
CA GLY A 359 -10.69 -1.95 -12.29
C GLY A 359 -9.86 -3.17 -11.88
N TYR A 360 -8.78 -2.92 -11.18
CA TYR A 360 -7.85 -3.96 -10.73
C TYR A 360 -7.87 -4.03 -9.21
N ALA A 361 -8.10 -5.22 -8.69
CA ALA A 361 -8.28 -5.48 -7.28
C ALA A 361 -7.07 -6.24 -6.71
N ALA A 362 -6.38 -5.66 -5.75
CA ALA A 362 -5.38 -6.35 -4.96
C ALA A 362 -6.04 -6.96 -3.73
N MET A 363 -6.22 -8.28 -3.74
CA MET A 363 -6.99 -9.02 -2.74
C MET A 363 -6.08 -9.76 -1.74
N GLY A 364 -4.99 -9.13 -1.35
CA GLY A 364 -4.04 -9.74 -0.42
C GLY A 364 -3.49 -11.07 -0.95
N GLY A 365 -3.53 -12.11 -0.10
CA GLY A 365 -3.10 -13.45 -0.45
C GLY A 365 -3.96 -14.17 -1.50
N MET A 366 -5.09 -13.58 -1.88
CA MET A 366 -5.98 -14.12 -2.91
C MET A 366 -5.59 -13.66 -4.32
N GLY A 367 -4.62 -12.76 -4.45
CA GLY A 367 -4.06 -12.34 -5.73
C GLY A 367 -4.74 -11.14 -6.38
N LEU A 368 -4.65 -11.09 -7.72
CA LEU A 368 -5.24 -10.06 -8.57
C LEU A 368 -6.60 -10.50 -9.09
N TYR A 369 -7.59 -9.63 -8.98
CA TYR A 369 -8.85 -9.77 -9.69
C TYR A 369 -9.04 -8.61 -10.64
N VAL A 370 -9.46 -8.92 -11.88
CA VAL A 370 -9.87 -7.93 -12.86
C VAL A 370 -11.38 -7.79 -12.81
N VAL A 371 -11.84 -6.57 -12.58
CA VAL A 371 -13.26 -6.27 -12.38
C VAL A 371 -13.76 -5.43 -13.55
N ASP A 372 -14.82 -5.88 -14.20
CA ASP A 372 -15.58 -5.09 -15.16
C ASP A 372 -16.39 -4.05 -14.36
N ILE A 373 -16.13 -2.77 -14.63
CA ILE A 373 -16.77 -1.63 -13.98
C ILE A 373 -17.62 -0.81 -14.94
N THR A 374 -17.88 -1.30 -16.14
CA THR A 374 -18.68 -0.58 -17.15
C THR A 374 -20.09 -0.25 -16.67
N GLN A 375 -20.60 -1.06 -15.77
CA GLN A 375 -21.84 -0.83 -15.02
C GLN A 375 -21.52 -0.79 -13.53
N ALA A 376 -21.47 0.41 -12.97
CA ALA A 376 -21.09 0.60 -11.58
C ALA A 376 -22.07 -0.05 -10.58
N ASP A 377 -23.31 -0.27 -10.98
CA ASP A 377 -24.37 -0.95 -10.23
C ASP A 377 -24.40 -2.47 -10.46
N ASN A 378 -23.42 -3.02 -11.19
CA ASN A 378 -23.34 -4.43 -11.49
C ASN A 378 -21.87 -4.83 -11.82
N MET A 379 -20.99 -4.62 -10.84
CA MET A 379 -19.58 -4.99 -10.97
C MET A 379 -19.40 -6.50 -11.11
N LYS A 380 -18.48 -6.94 -11.97
CA LYS A 380 -18.24 -8.37 -12.20
C LYS A 380 -16.76 -8.70 -12.24
N VAL A 381 -16.36 -9.74 -11.54
CA VAL A 381 -15.04 -10.34 -11.75
C VAL A 381 -15.02 -10.98 -13.12
N VAL A 382 -14.08 -10.57 -13.97
CA VAL A 382 -13.89 -11.12 -15.32
C VAL A 382 -12.57 -11.88 -15.46
N GLY A 383 -11.60 -11.66 -14.57
CA GLY A 383 -10.33 -12.37 -14.59
C GLY A 383 -9.72 -12.48 -13.18
N HIS A 384 -8.88 -13.48 -13.01
CA HIS A 384 -8.19 -13.76 -11.76
C HIS A 384 -6.79 -14.27 -12.04
N LEU A 385 -5.81 -13.85 -11.23
CA LEU A 385 -4.44 -14.35 -11.26
C LEU A 385 -3.93 -14.55 -9.84
N GLU A 386 -3.52 -15.78 -9.56
CA GLU A 386 -2.78 -16.11 -8.35
C GLU A 386 -1.28 -15.90 -8.57
N PHE A 387 -0.57 -15.53 -7.51
CA PHE A 387 0.88 -15.27 -7.58
C PHE A 387 1.67 -16.38 -6.89
N PRO A 388 2.91 -16.64 -7.34
CA PRO A 388 3.83 -17.51 -6.62
C PRO A 388 3.95 -17.04 -5.18
N VAL A 389 3.79 -17.96 -4.27
CA VAL A 389 3.53 -17.64 -2.88
C VAL A 389 4.81 -17.46 -2.11
N SER A 390 4.91 -16.35 -1.42
CA SER A 390 5.55 -16.38 -0.13
C SER A 390 4.52 -16.69 0.95
N VAL A 391 4.87 -17.47 1.91
CA VAL A 391 3.93 -17.99 2.92
C VAL A 391 3.65 -17.00 4.03
N ALA A 392 4.29 -15.85 4.02
CA ALA A 392 4.11 -14.77 4.96
C ALA A 392 3.94 -13.45 4.23
N GLY A 393 3.27 -12.50 4.85
CA GLY A 393 3.01 -11.19 4.31
C GLY A 393 1.85 -11.16 3.32
N THR A 394 1.75 -10.08 2.56
CA THR A 394 0.69 -9.93 1.57
C THR A 394 1.27 -9.84 0.17
N GLU A 395 0.74 -10.65 -0.74
CA GLU A 395 1.13 -10.66 -2.14
C GLU A 395 0.43 -9.57 -2.93
N GLY A 396 -0.72 -9.10 -2.48
CA GLY A 396 -1.51 -8.09 -3.14
C GLY A 396 -1.85 -6.91 -2.24
N ASP A 397 -1.15 -5.78 -2.42
CA ASP A 397 -1.44 -4.52 -1.74
C ASP A 397 -1.55 -3.35 -2.71
N ASN A 398 -0.64 -3.25 -3.68
CA ASN A 398 -0.55 -2.11 -4.57
C ASN A 398 -0.48 -2.53 -6.03
N ILE A 399 -1.16 -1.76 -6.87
CA ILE A 399 -1.12 -1.92 -8.32
C ILE A 399 -0.81 -0.56 -8.94
N ASP A 400 0.29 -0.48 -9.70
CA ASP A 400 0.53 0.67 -10.55
C ASP A 400 -0.17 0.46 -11.89
N VAL A 401 -1.15 1.30 -12.17
CA VAL A 401 -1.93 1.28 -13.42
C VAL A 401 -1.50 2.37 -14.40
N SER A 402 -0.44 3.12 -14.09
CA SER A 402 -0.03 4.31 -14.84
C SER A 402 0.38 4.02 -16.28
N GLN A 403 0.78 2.79 -16.58
CA GLN A 403 1.25 2.37 -17.89
C GLN A 403 0.21 1.56 -18.69
N VAL A 404 -0.86 1.09 -18.06
CA VAL A 404 -1.75 0.05 -18.63
C VAL A 404 -2.44 0.48 -19.93
N GLU A 405 -2.86 1.72 -20.03
CA GLU A 405 -3.54 2.25 -21.22
C GLU A 405 -2.67 2.22 -22.48
N LYS A 406 -1.35 2.27 -22.31
CA LYS A 406 -0.39 2.25 -23.44
C LYS A 406 0.17 0.86 -23.71
N THR A 407 0.40 0.10 -22.66
CA THR A 407 1.19 -1.14 -22.72
C THR A 407 0.38 -2.39 -22.49
N GLY A 408 -0.81 -2.27 -21.92
CA GLY A 408 -1.57 -3.43 -21.43
C GLY A 408 -0.99 -4.04 -20.14
N ILE A 409 0.04 -3.41 -19.55
CA ILE A 409 0.75 -3.94 -18.38
C ILE A 409 0.40 -3.13 -17.13
N ILE A 410 0.07 -3.83 -16.06
CA ILE A 410 0.03 -3.30 -14.70
C ILE A 410 1.22 -3.84 -13.90
N TYR A 411 1.60 -3.12 -12.84
CA TYR A 411 2.66 -3.56 -11.93
C TYR A 411 2.05 -3.87 -10.57
N PHE A 412 1.94 -5.16 -10.27
CA PHE A 412 1.30 -5.69 -9.07
C PHE A 412 2.35 -6.00 -8.01
N SER A 413 2.15 -5.51 -6.80
CA SER A 413 3.05 -5.80 -5.69
C SER A 413 2.32 -6.08 -4.40
N GLY A 414 2.89 -6.98 -3.61
CA GLY A 414 2.62 -7.08 -2.20
C GLY A 414 3.50 -6.10 -1.41
N TYR A 415 3.51 -6.25 -0.10
CA TYR A 415 4.50 -5.63 0.75
C TYR A 415 4.77 -6.49 2.00
N PRO A 416 5.95 -6.34 2.61
CA PRO A 416 6.25 -7.02 3.86
C PRO A 416 5.40 -6.47 5.00
N LEU A 417 4.89 -7.37 5.83
CA LEU A 417 4.14 -7.06 7.05
C LEU A 417 5.01 -7.18 8.30
N SER A 418 6.04 -8.02 8.22
CA SER A 418 6.97 -8.24 9.31
C SER A 418 8.16 -7.29 9.20
N GLU A 419 8.64 -6.82 10.33
CA GLU A 419 9.91 -6.13 10.43
C GLU A 419 11.07 -7.11 10.30
N ASP A 420 12.23 -6.57 10.00
CA ASP A 420 13.50 -7.30 10.03
C ASP A 420 13.53 -8.56 9.17
N CYS A 421 12.80 -8.54 8.06
CA CYS A 421 12.78 -9.64 7.08
C CYS A 421 12.36 -11.00 7.64
N PHE A 422 11.44 -11.03 8.61
CA PHE A 422 10.86 -12.27 9.13
C PHE A 422 9.92 -12.99 8.15
N GLU A 423 9.81 -12.50 6.97
CA GLU A 423 8.99 -13.07 5.90
C GLU A 423 9.74 -13.10 4.58
N ALA A 424 9.24 -13.91 3.65
CA ALA A 424 9.82 -14.00 2.31
C ALA A 424 9.80 -12.64 1.63
N LYS A 425 10.88 -12.35 0.91
CA LYS A 425 11.02 -11.11 0.13
C LYS A 425 9.91 -11.00 -0.92
N LYS A 426 9.34 -9.81 -1.03
CA LYS A 426 8.27 -9.51 -1.97
C LYS A 426 8.80 -8.95 -3.27
N ASP A 427 8.07 -9.22 -4.34
CA ASP A 427 8.40 -8.77 -5.68
C ASP A 427 7.35 -7.80 -6.25
N ILE A 428 7.72 -7.17 -7.35
CA ILE A 428 6.82 -6.41 -8.20
C ILE A 428 6.68 -7.19 -9.51
N PHE A 429 5.48 -7.62 -9.82
CA PHE A 429 5.16 -8.39 -11.01
C PHE A 429 4.59 -7.48 -12.10
N ALA A 430 5.17 -7.54 -13.29
CA ALA A 430 4.56 -6.99 -14.49
C ALA A 430 3.52 -7.98 -15.00
N VAL A 431 2.27 -7.57 -15.01
CA VAL A 431 1.14 -8.43 -15.41
C VAL A 431 0.50 -7.86 -16.66
N ASP A 432 0.45 -8.68 -17.71
CA ASP A 432 -0.32 -8.38 -18.91
C ASP A 432 -1.81 -8.58 -18.64
N VAL A 433 -2.57 -7.53 -18.83
CA VAL A 433 -4.02 -7.50 -18.70
C VAL A 433 -4.71 -7.09 -20.00
N SER A 434 -4.00 -7.15 -21.14
CA SER A 434 -4.56 -6.87 -22.46
C SER A 434 -5.74 -7.79 -22.77
N ASN A 435 -5.69 -9.02 -22.27
CA ASN A 435 -6.87 -9.87 -22.16
C ASN A 435 -7.34 -9.91 -20.68
N PRO A 436 -8.36 -9.14 -20.31
CA PRO A 436 -8.79 -9.02 -18.92
C PRO A 436 -9.29 -10.36 -18.32
N GLN A 437 -9.71 -11.31 -19.16
CA GLN A 437 -10.15 -12.64 -18.72
C GLN A 437 -8.99 -13.60 -18.45
N LYS A 438 -7.78 -13.27 -18.89
CA LYS A 438 -6.58 -14.11 -18.80
C LYS A 438 -5.36 -13.28 -18.44
N PRO A 439 -5.38 -12.60 -17.29
CA PRO A 439 -4.20 -11.86 -16.84
C PRO A 439 -3.01 -12.82 -16.64
N ALA A 440 -1.80 -12.40 -17.01
CA ALA A 440 -0.63 -13.25 -16.95
C ALA A 440 0.63 -12.49 -16.53
N ILE A 441 1.46 -13.11 -15.69
CA ILE A 441 2.78 -12.54 -15.34
C ILE A 441 3.67 -12.59 -16.58
N GLN A 442 4.20 -11.43 -16.95
CA GLN A 442 5.17 -11.30 -18.05
C GLN A 442 6.61 -11.37 -17.55
N TYR A 443 6.92 -10.64 -16.51
CA TYR A 443 8.24 -10.60 -15.88
C TYR A 443 8.14 -10.05 -14.45
N VAL A 444 9.24 -10.13 -13.74
CA VAL A 444 9.39 -9.61 -12.39
C VAL A 444 10.41 -8.46 -12.41
N LEU A 445 10.14 -7.38 -11.69
CA LEU A 445 11.11 -6.29 -11.56
C LEU A 445 12.28 -6.72 -10.67
N PRO A 446 13.51 -6.24 -10.97
CA PRO A 446 14.68 -6.61 -10.19
C PRO A 446 14.55 -6.11 -8.74
N ARG A 447 14.89 -6.95 -7.78
CA ARG A 447 15.01 -6.53 -6.39
C ARG A 447 16.20 -5.60 -6.21
N PRO A 448 16.06 -4.55 -5.38
CA PRO A 448 17.22 -3.71 -5.04
C PRO A 448 18.34 -4.52 -4.39
N THR A 449 19.56 -4.25 -4.80
CA THR A 449 20.76 -4.76 -4.17
C THR A 449 21.48 -3.64 -3.42
N PRO A 450 22.17 -3.93 -2.31
CA PRO A 450 22.96 -2.92 -1.62
C PRO A 450 23.93 -2.21 -2.55
N PRO A 451 24.12 -0.90 -2.41
CA PRO A 451 25.15 -0.16 -3.13
C PRO A 451 26.54 -0.76 -2.87
N ALA A 452 27.44 -0.69 -3.88
CA ALA A 452 28.77 -1.27 -3.77
C ALA A 452 29.63 -0.69 -2.63
N ASP A 453 29.31 0.53 -2.19
CA ASP A 453 29.96 1.24 -1.11
C ASP A 453 29.18 1.18 0.21
N ALA A 454 28.17 0.32 0.30
CA ALA A 454 27.41 0.10 1.51
C ALA A 454 28.22 -0.70 2.54
N ALA A 455 28.00 -0.40 3.81
CA ALA A 455 28.58 -1.17 4.92
C ALA A 455 27.83 -2.48 5.19
N PHE A 456 26.74 -2.73 4.47
CA PHE A 456 25.90 -3.92 4.58
C PHE A 456 25.84 -4.67 3.24
N THR A 457 25.63 -5.97 3.31
CA THR A 457 25.58 -6.87 2.16
C THR A 457 24.16 -7.32 1.81
N ASP A 458 23.21 -7.05 2.70
CA ASP A 458 21.77 -7.25 2.50
C ASP A 458 21.00 -6.12 3.18
N TYR A 459 19.93 -5.64 2.55
CA TYR A 459 19.08 -4.59 3.14
C TYR A 459 18.40 -5.02 4.43
N CYS A 460 18.23 -6.30 4.64
CA CYS A 460 17.70 -6.82 5.92
C CYS A 460 18.66 -6.59 7.10
N GLN A 461 19.93 -6.29 6.85
CA GLN A 461 20.87 -5.85 7.90
C GLN A 461 20.61 -4.42 8.37
N ARG A 462 19.89 -3.62 7.57
CA ARG A 462 19.31 -2.36 8.03
C ARG A 462 18.00 -2.62 8.74
N LYS A 463 17.70 -1.81 9.73
CA LYS A 463 16.45 -1.96 10.47
C LYS A 463 15.23 -1.74 9.59
N GLY A 464 14.16 -2.47 9.92
CA GLY A 464 12.86 -2.35 9.29
C GLY A 464 12.59 -3.42 8.25
N SER A 465 11.57 -3.22 7.45
CA SER A 465 11.16 -4.18 6.44
C SER A 465 11.90 -3.96 5.12
N PHE A 466 12.09 -5.03 4.37
CA PHE A 466 12.60 -4.97 3.00
C PHE A 466 11.55 -5.47 2.01
N GLY A 467 11.19 -4.65 1.06
CA GLY A 467 10.26 -4.98 0.00
C GLY A 467 9.58 -3.76 -0.59
N PRO A 468 8.85 -3.94 -1.70
CA PRO A 468 8.08 -2.87 -2.29
C PRO A 468 6.98 -2.41 -1.34
N LYS A 469 6.68 -1.11 -1.38
CA LYS A 469 5.54 -0.57 -0.65
C LYS A 469 4.53 0.04 -1.61
N ARG A 470 4.89 1.10 -2.32
CA ARG A 470 3.94 1.80 -3.21
C ARG A 470 4.66 2.61 -4.27
N SER A 471 4.03 2.70 -5.44
CA SER A 471 4.47 3.56 -6.54
C SER A 471 3.83 4.96 -6.52
N GLY A 472 3.01 5.24 -5.56
CA GLY A 472 2.14 6.40 -5.48
C GLY A 472 0.67 6.00 -5.50
N TYR A 473 -0.20 6.98 -5.29
CA TYR A 473 -1.63 6.73 -5.27
C TYR A 473 -2.27 7.15 -6.56
N TYR A 474 -3.53 6.78 -6.68
CA TYR A 474 -4.42 6.87 -7.82
C TYR A 474 -4.23 8.09 -8.71
N THR A 475 -3.94 9.25 -8.15
CA THR A 475 -3.79 10.49 -8.92
C THR A 475 -2.52 11.21 -8.52
N GLN A 476 -1.64 11.41 -9.47
CA GLN A 476 -0.40 12.17 -9.30
C GLN A 476 -0.39 13.32 -10.30
N PRO A 477 0.14 14.52 -9.92
CA PRO A 477 0.16 15.66 -10.81
C PRO A 477 0.88 15.39 -12.12
N GLY A 478 0.20 15.70 -13.23
CA GLY A 478 0.73 15.51 -14.57
C GLY A 478 0.48 14.12 -15.15
N VAL A 479 1.25 13.76 -16.16
CA VAL A 479 1.14 12.51 -16.88
C VAL A 479 2.36 11.64 -16.58
N ALA A 480 2.10 10.40 -16.15
CA ALA A 480 3.17 9.45 -15.85
C ALA A 480 4.14 9.30 -17.03
N ARG A 481 5.43 9.30 -16.71
CA ARG A 481 6.47 9.11 -17.71
C ARG A 481 6.46 7.65 -18.17
N GLU A 482 6.38 7.46 -19.49
CA GLU A 482 6.35 6.13 -20.08
C GLU A 482 7.56 5.29 -19.67
N GLY A 483 7.28 4.11 -19.14
CA GLY A 483 8.28 3.13 -18.72
C GLY A 483 9.15 3.54 -17.53
N ILE A 484 8.78 4.57 -16.76
CA ILE A 484 9.50 4.98 -15.55
C ILE A 484 8.58 4.87 -14.35
N LEU A 485 8.98 4.05 -13.37
CA LEU A 485 8.18 3.70 -12.20
C LEU A 485 8.93 4.00 -10.90
N PRO A 486 8.68 5.12 -10.24
CA PRO A 486 9.17 5.35 -8.88
C PRO A 486 8.40 4.48 -7.87
N TYR A 487 9.14 3.75 -7.03
CA TYR A 487 8.58 2.87 -6.01
C TYR A 487 9.26 3.08 -4.66
N ALA A 488 8.46 3.22 -3.61
CA ALA A 488 8.98 3.12 -2.24
C ALA A 488 9.32 1.66 -1.95
N PHE A 489 10.47 1.43 -1.32
CA PHE A 489 11.01 0.10 -1.05
C PHE A 489 11.52 -0.03 0.39
N TYR A 490 10.79 0.50 1.35
CA TYR A 490 11.10 0.50 2.79
C TYR A 490 12.56 0.88 3.09
N ASN A 491 13.33 -0.03 3.73
CA ASN A 491 14.71 0.25 4.10
C ASN A 491 15.70 0.33 2.92
N ALA A 492 15.26 -0.05 1.72
CA ALA A 492 15.96 0.24 0.48
C ALA A 492 15.58 1.61 -0.14
N GLY A 493 14.81 2.43 0.54
CA GLY A 493 14.51 3.79 0.11
C GLY A 493 13.52 3.86 -1.05
N VAL A 494 13.77 4.77 -2.00
CA VAL A 494 13.02 4.83 -3.27
C VAL A 494 13.88 4.25 -4.38
N GLN A 495 13.23 3.42 -5.20
CA GLN A 495 13.80 2.81 -6.39
C GLN A 495 13.05 3.32 -7.62
N VAL A 496 13.73 3.70 -8.67
CA VAL A 496 13.12 4.12 -9.94
C VAL A 496 13.45 3.07 -10.99
N PHE A 497 12.42 2.30 -11.34
CA PHE A 497 12.55 1.25 -12.35
C PHE A 497 12.40 1.85 -13.74
N ASP A 498 13.29 1.39 -14.64
CA ASP A 498 13.21 1.64 -16.07
C ASP A 498 12.72 0.35 -16.75
N VAL A 499 11.49 0.40 -17.27
CA VAL A 499 10.82 -0.72 -17.92
C VAL A 499 10.56 -0.46 -19.41
N ARG A 500 11.26 0.51 -19.99
CA ARG A 500 11.13 0.87 -21.41
C ARG A 500 11.54 -0.25 -22.35
N GLU A 501 12.46 -1.11 -21.95
CA GLU A 501 12.80 -2.33 -22.67
C GLU A 501 11.99 -3.51 -22.09
N PRO A 502 10.96 -4.02 -22.80
CA PRO A 502 10.14 -5.11 -22.31
C PRO A 502 10.96 -6.35 -21.94
N GLY A 503 10.68 -6.94 -20.79
CA GLY A 503 11.38 -8.13 -20.30
C GLY A 503 12.82 -7.91 -19.80
N LYS A 504 13.33 -6.68 -19.84
CA LYS A 504 14.65 -6.32 -19.30
C LYS A 504 14.58 -5.12 -18.37
N PRO A 505 13.74 -5.15 -17.34
CA PRO A 505 13.63 -4.05 -16.40
C PRO A 505 14.95 -3.83 -15.64
N THR A 506 15.26 -2.57 -15.36
CA THR A 506 16.42 -2.19 -14.57
C THR A 506 16.07 -1.19 -13.49
N ILE A 507 16.93 -1.06 -12.46
CA ILE A 507 16.89 0.04 -11.53
C ILE A 507 17.77 1.16 -12.07
N GLY A 508 17.12 2.16 -12.68
CA GLY A 508 17.78 3.28 -13.34
C GLY A 508 18.27 4.35 -12.37
N ALA A 509 17.58 4.51 -11.23
CA ALA A 509 17.93 5.47 -10.19
C ALA A 509 17.45 4.99 -8.82
N TYR A 510 18.11 5.45 -7.75
CA TYR A 510 17.66 5.20 -6.38
C TYR A 510 18.17 6.27 -5.41
N PHE A 511 17.45 6.39 -4.30
CA PHE A 511 17.86 7.11 -3.10
C PHE A 511 17.50 6.29 -1.87
N VAL A 512 18.51 5.93 -1.08
CA VAL A 512 18.38 5.26 0.21
C VAL A 512 18.67 6.30 1.28
N PRO A 513 17.65 6.74 2.04
CA PRO A 513 17.83 7.80 3.04
C PRO A 513 18.70 7.33 4.22
N PRO A 514 19.40 8.24 4.88
CA PRO A 514 20.18 7.93 6.07
C PRO A 514 19.24 7.66 7.25
N PHE A 515 19.73 6.99 8.29
CA PHE A 515 19.08 6.99 9.59
C PHE A 515 19.16 8.37 10.24
N ASP A 516 18.06 8.83 10.79
CA ASP A 516 18.07 9.94 11.72
C ASP A 516 18.04 9.43 13.18
N THR A 517 19.23 9.31 13.75
CA THR A 517 19.39 8.80 15.12
C THR A 517 18.79 9.69 16.20
N LYS A 518 18.48 10.95 15.88
CA LYS A 518 17.89 11.91 16.82
C LYS A 518 16.38 11.79 16.90
N ASN A 519 15.75 11.34 15.83
CA ASN A 519 14.29 11.29 15.67
C ASN A 519 13.76 9.86 15.54
N VAL A 520 14.53 8.86 15.93
CA VAL A 520 14.03 7.49 15.96
C VAL A 520 12.96 7.37 17.02
N ALA A 521 11.72 7.24 16.58
CA ALA A 521 10.61 6.93 17.47
C ALA A 521 10.90 5.63 18.23
N SER A 522 10.24 5.51 19.36
CA SER A 522 10.30 4.32 20.23
C SER A 522 9.90 3.00 19.54
N TYR A 523 9.66 3.03 18.23
CA TYR A 523 9.33 1.92 17.40
C TYR A 523 10.53 1.42 16.62
N ALA A 524 10.58 0.12 16.59
CA ALA A 524 11.55 -0.65 15.88
C ALA A 524 11.63 -0.38 14.36
N MET A 525 10.73 0.38 13.79
CA MET A 525 10.61 0.54 12.34
C MET A 525 11.50 1.63 11.74
N GLY A 526 12.76 1.65 12.01
CA GLY A 526 13.79 2.52 11.48
C GLY A 526 13.46 3.47 10.30
N ASN A 527 14.36 3.65 9.41
CA ASN A 527 14.27 4.51 8.22
C ASN A 527 13.36 3.93 7.12
N LEU A 528 12.12 3.62 7.45
CA LEU A 528 11.22 3.09 6.46
C LEU A 528 10.76 4.18 5.50
N THR A 529 11.00 3.95 4.21
CA THR A 529 10.39 4.73 3.15
C THR A 529 9.00 4.18 2.88
N HIS A 530 7.98 4.90 3.33
CA HIS A 530 6.60 4.43 3.30
C HIS A 530 5.87 4.69 2.00
N GLY A 531 6.27 5.68 1.25
CA GLY A 531 5.59 6.03 0.02
C GLY A 531 6.38 7.01 -0.81
N THR A 532 6.02 7.04 -2.07
CA THR A 532 6.43 8.05 -3.04
C THR A 532 5.19 8.73 -3.58
N TYR A 533 5.33 9.99 -3.95
CA TYR A 533 4.31 10.72 -4.69
C TYR A 533 4.99 11.56 -5.76
N THR A 534 4.74 11.25 -7.03
CA THR A 534 5.47 11.87 -8.13
C THR A 534 4.66 13.03 -8.72
N GLU A 535 5.26 14.19 -8.78
CA GLU A 535 4.75 15.31 -9.56
C GLU A 535 5.37 15.24 -10.97
N TYR A 536 4.68 14.58 -11.87
CA TYR A 536 5.16 14.46 -13.26
C TYR A 536 5.14 15.78 -14.01
N ASP A 537 4.29 16.72 -13.61
CA ASP A 537 4.25 18.09 -14.18
C ASP A 537 5.47 18.93 -13.78
N ARG A 538 6.10 18.59 -12.66
CA ARG A 538 7.33 19.23 -12.18
C ARG A 538 8.57 18.33 -12.20
N ASN A 539 8.44 17.06 -12.60
CA ASN A 539 9.51 16.05 -12.58
C ASN A 539 10.16 15.89 -11.21
N LEU A 540 9.35 15.90 -10.16
CA LEU A 540 9.78 15.74 -8.77
C LEU A 540 9.20 14.48 -8.16
N ILE A 541 9.97 13.82 -7.30
CA ILE A 541 9.53 12.68 -6.51
C ILE A 541 9.57 13.08 -5.03
N TRP A 542 8.41 13.10 -4.40
CA TRP A 542 8.30 13.23 -2.94
C TRP A 542 8.44 11.86 -2.31
N VAL A 543 9.36 11.73 -1.36
CA VAL A 543 9.66 10.49 -0.65
C VAL A 543 9.44 10.67 0.83
N PHE A 544 8.59 9.83 1.40
CA PHE A 544 8.14 9.94 2.79
C PHE A 544 8.80 8.87 3.64
N THR A 545 9.45 9.32 4.71
CA THR A 545 10.16 8.49 5.67
C THR A 545 9.65 8.74 7.10
N ASN A 546 10.11 7.96 8.05
CA ASN A 546 9.74 8.12 9.45
C ASN A 546 10.26 9.41 10.11
N HIS A 547 11.19 10.12 9.51
CA HIS A 547 11.84 11.29 10.11
C HIS A 547 11.70 12.55 9.27
N GLY A 548 11.00 12.45 8.15
CA GLY A 548 10.77 13.58 7.26
C GLY A 548 10.44 13.15 5.84
N PHE A 549 10.37 14.11 4.96
CA PHE A 549 10.20 13.83 3.55
C PHE A 549 11.20 14.62 2.69
N TYR A 550 11.47 14.05 1.52
CA TYR A 550 12.44 14.56 0.57
C TYR A 550 11.74 14.94 -0.73
N ALA A 551 12.18 16.05 -1.35
CA ALA A 551 11.95 16.30 -2.76
C ALA A 551 13.18 15.83 -3.54
N LEU A 552 12.99 14.92 -4.47
CA LEU A 552 14.05 14.35 -5.29
C LEU A 552 13.80 14.65 -6.76
N SER A 553 14.87 14.76 -7.53
CA SER A 553 14.82 14.78 -8.99
C SER A 553 15.66 13.67 -9.59
N THR A 554 15.35 13.28 -10.84
CA THR A 554 16.12 12.31 -11.61
C THR A 554 16.07 12.64 -13.10
N PRO A 555 17.18 12.48 -13.84
CA PRO A 555 17.17 12.64 -15.30
C PRO A 555 16.17 11.74 -16.02
N LEU A 556 15.75 10.62 -15.41
CA LEU A 556 14.76 9.71 -15.98
C LEU A 556 13.39 10.36 -16.14
N LEU A 557 13.02 11.29 -15.27
CA LEU A 557 11.78 12.08 -15.38
C LEU A 557 11.97 13.35 -16.22
N GLY A 558 13.20 13.83 -16.36
CA GLY A 558 13.54 15.06 -17.04
C GLY A 558 14.03 16.16 -16.10
N LYS A 559 14.16 17.38 -16.62
CA LYS A 559 14.60 18.52 -15.83
C LYS A 559 13.55 18.91 -14.80
N PRO A 560 13.88 19.04 -13.50
CA PRO A 560 12.93 19.44 -12.47
C PRO A 560 12.49 20.89 -12.66
N ASN A 561 11.24 21.16 -12.31
CA ASN A 561 10.68 22.51 -12.24
C ASN A 561 10.38 22.85 -10.78
N PHE A 562 10.95 23.96 -10.29
CA PHE A 562 10.76 24.42 -8.91
C PHE A 562 9.81 25.62 -8.80
N GLU A 563 9.29 26.08 -9.93
CA GLU A 563 8.33 27.15 -9.97
C GLU A 563 6.92 26.67 -9.59
N ALA A 564 6.07 27.63 -9.26
CA ALA A 564 4.67 27.34 -9.03
C ALA A 564 4.05 26.62 -10.26
N PRO A 565 3.13 25.66 -10.04
CA PRO A 565 2.51 24.94 -11.14
C PRO A 565 1.76 25.89 -12.08
N SER A 566 1.93 25.70 -13.38
CA SER A 566 1.27 26.54 -14.40
C SER A 566 -0.20 26.15 -14.62
N LYS A 567 -0.59 24.95 -14.19
CA LYS A 567 -1.95 24.42 -14.25
C LYS A 567 -2.35 23.83 -12.92
N PRO A 568 -3.61 23.99 -12.53
CA PRO A 568 -4.09 23.43 -11.27
C PRO A 568 -4.13 21.90 -11.31
N TRP A 569 -3.97 21.31 -10.15
CA TRP A 569 -4.12 19.90 -9.91
C TRP A 569 -5.06 19.65 -8.71
N PRO A 570 -6.02 18.71 -8.74
CA PRO A 570 -6.45 17.95 -9.95
C PRO A 570 -6.88 18.84 -11.10
N ALA A 571 -6.76 18.33 -12.32
CA ALA A 571 -7.13 19.06 -13.53
C ALA A 571 -8.61 19.47 -13.49
N ARG A 572 -8.89 20.71 -13.93
CA ARG A 572 -10.25 21.27 -13.91
C ARG A 572 -10.96 21.12 -15.27
N ASP A 573 -10.25 20.60 -16.27
CA ASP A 573 -10.73 20.47 -17.67
C ASP A 573 -11.47 19.16 -17.90
#